data_45260ddc865a464f47ca9fade421d728
#
_entry.id   45260ddc865a464f47ca9fade421d728
#
_cell.length_a   1.000
_cell.length_b   1.000
_cell.length_c   1.000
_cell.angle_alpha   90.00
_cell.angle_beta   90.00
_cell.angle_gamma   90.00
#
_symmetry.space_group_name_H-M   'P 1'
#
loop_
_entity.id
_entity.type
_entity.pdbx_description
1 polymer ?
#
loop_
_entity_poly.entity_id
_entity_poly.type
_entity_poly.pdbx_seq_one_letter_code
_entity_poly.pdbx_strand_id
1 'polypeptide(L)'
;MILFKDENVTVEFDPTIPCAVWTPVGYVYGDDFRDPFLIGIDFVVDKIKEYPSIGWLNDVRRIKSPKKEDVEWVNNKANNIAERIGLKKFAFVPPEDVFGKMAIRLYAFMTNKMGNSKLEIKAFATIEEARLWLKGIKGVELNEIKLSINQK
;
A
#
# COMPACT_ATOMS: atom_id res chain seq x y z
N MET A 1 13.38 -6.65 -7.10
CA MET A 1 13.60 -8.04 -6.64
C MET A 1 12.26 -8.70 -6.32
N ILE A 2 12.00 -9.83 -6.94
CA ILE A 2 10.77 -10.58 -6.70
C ILE A 2 10.91 -11.38 -5.40
N LEU A 3 9.96 -11.19 -4.48
CA LEU A 3 9.91 -11.91 -3.21
C LEU A 3 8.96 -13.11 -3.29
N PHE A 4 7.89 -12.96 -4.05
CA PHE A 4 6.87 -13.99 -4.29
C PHE A 4 6.19 -13.72 -5.63
N LYS A 5 5.88 -14.79 -6.35
CA LYS A 5 5.10 -14.67 -7.58
C LYS A 5 4.35 -15.97 -7.87
N ASP A 6 3.03 -15.85 -8.06
CA ASP A 6 2.20 -16.91 -8.61
C ASP A 6 1.28 -16.34 -9.71
N GLU A 7 0.25 -17.06 -10.09
CA GLU A 7 -0.68 -16.63 -11.14
C GLU A 7 -1.44 -15.34 -10.78
N ASN A 8 -1.67 -15.10 -9.48
CA ASN A 8 -2.58 -14.08 -9.01
C ASN A 8 -1.92 -12.98 -8.17
N VAL A 9 -0.75 -13.24 -7.61
CA VAL A 9 -0.11 -12.27 -6.70
C VAL A 9 1.37 -12.16 -7.01
N THR A 10 1.86 -10.93 -7.01
CA THR A 10 3.30 -10.63 -7.04
C THR A 10 3.64 -9.77 -5.83
N VAL A 11 4.75 -10.10 -5.17
CA VAL A 11 5.34 -9.28 -4.11
C VAL A 11 6.77 -8.95 -4.52
N GLU A 12 7.09 -7.67 -4.57
CA GLU A 12 8.39 -7.16 -5.02
C GLU A 12 8.98 -6.21 -3.99
N PHE A 13 10.31 -6.07 -4.03
CA PHE A 13 11.01 -5.01 -3.32
C PHE A 13 11.67 -4.08 -4.32
N ASP A 14 11.38 -2.79 -4.21
CA ASP A 14 12.02 -1.72 -4.99
C ASP A 14 12.98 -0.95 -4.09
N PRO A 15 14.31 -1.15 -4.22
CA PRO A 15 15.29 -0.47 -3.37
C PRO A 15 15.43 1.02 -3.66
N THR A 16 14.94 1.49 -4.81
CA THR A 16 15.11 2.90 -5.20
C THR A 16 14.20 3.84 -4.42
N ILE A 17 13.12 3.33 -3.86
CA ILE A 17 12.14 4.15 -3.09
C ILE A 17 12.54 4.25 -1.61
N PRO A 18 12.84 3.25 -0.75
CA PRO A 18 12.56 1.82 -0.85
C PRO A 18 11.14 1.45 -0.44
N CYS A 19 10.56 0.45 -1.08
CA CYS A 19 9.26 -0.08 -0.68
C CYS A 19 9.07 -1.54 -1.10
N ALA A 20 8.22 -2.25 -0.35
CA ALA A 20 7.66 -3.53 -0.77
C ALA A 20 6.35 -3.26 -1.52
N VAL A 21 6.14 -3.93 -2.63
CA VAL A 21 4.95 -3.77 -3.48
C VAL A 21 4.20 -5.09 -3.55
N TRP A 22 2.94 -5.07 -3.16
CA TRP A 22 2.04 -6.22 -3.20
C TRP A 22 0.96 -5.97 -4.26
N THR A 23 0.90 -6.86 -5.26
CA THR A 23 0.04 -6.70 -6.42
C THR A 23 -0.81 -7.94 -6.64
N PRO A 24 -2.04 -7.99 -6.09
CA PRO A 24 -3.00 -9.05 -6.42
C PRO A 24 -3.70 -8.76 -7.73
N VAL A 25 -4.02 -9.80 -8.51
CA VAL A 25 -4.68 -9.68 -9.81
C VAL A 25 -5.82 -10.70 -9.91
N GLY A 26 -7.01 -10.24 -10.31
CA GLY A 26 -8.16 -11.10 -10.50
C GLY A 26 -8.82 -11.52 -9.20
N TYR A 27 -9.31 -12.76 -9.17
CA TYR A 27 -10.01 -13.31 -8.00
C TYR A 27 -9.01 -13.99 -7.07
N VAL A 28 -8.72 -13.35 -5.93
CA VAL A 28 -7.76 -13.84 -4.94
C VAL A 28 -8.42 -13.79 -3.57
N TYR A 29 -8.45 -14.92 -2.86
CA TYR A 29 -9.17 -15.04 -1.58
C TYR A 29 -8.36 -15.79 -0.54
N GLY A 30 -8.65 -15.53 0.74
CA GLY A 30 -8.16 -16.29 1.87
C GLY A 30 -6.64 -16.34 1.94
N ASP A 31 -6.08 -17.54 2.06
CA ASP A 31 -4.64 -17.73 2.20
C ASP A 31 -3.86 -17.30 0.95
N ASP A 32 -4.44 -17.48 -0.24
CA ASP A 32 -3.82 -17.02 -1.48
C ASP A 32 -3.67 -15.50 -1.53
N PHE A 33 -4.53 -14.79 -0.81
CA PHE A 33 -4.49 -13.35 -0.64
C PHE A 33 -3.53 -12.96 0.50
N ARG A 34 -3.60 -13.64 1.64
CA ARG A 34 -2.93 -13.25 2.89
C ARG A 34 -1.48 -13.70 2.97
N ASP A 35 -1.18 -14.93 2.55
CA ASP A 35 0.17 -15.49 2.69
C ASP A 35 1.23 -14.68 1.92
N PRO A 36 1.01 -14.28 0.66
CA PRO A 36 1.96 -13.42 -0.02
C PRO A 36 2.18 -12.08 0.66
N PHE A 37 1.11 -11.50 1.23
CA PHE A 37 1.22 -10.28 2.01
C PHE A 37 2.18 -10.47 3.19
N LEU A 38 2.02 -11.57 3.93
CA LEU A 38 2.86 -11.88 5.08
C LEU A 38 4.32 -12.16 4.68
N ILE A 39 4.56 -12.74 3.51
CA ILE A 39 5.91 -12.89 2.96
C ILE A 39 6.58 -11.53 2.79
N GLY A 40 5.86 -10.57 2.25
CA GLY A 40 6.35 -9.19 2.12
C GLY A 40 6.63 -8.54 3.47
N ILE A 41 5.76 -8.75 4.45
CA ILE A 41 5.96 -8.24 5.81
C ILE A 41 7.22 -8.83 6.45
N ASP A 42 7.43 -10.12 6.33
CA ASP A 42 8.65 -10.78 6.86
C ASP A 42 9.91 -10.18 6.24
N PHE A 43 9.88 -9.91 4.95
CA PHE A 43 10.99 -9.25 4.28
C PHE A 43 11.24 -7.85 4.84
N VAL A 44 10.17 -7.07 5.06
CA VAL A 44 10.28 -5.71 5.63
C VAL A 44 10.87 -5.77 7.04
N VAL A 45 10.44 -6.72 7.87
CA VAL A 45 10.99 -6.90 9.22
C VAL A 45 12.51 -7.06 9.18
N ASP A 46 13.02 -7.86 8.23
CA ASP A 46 14.45 -8.07 8.08
C ASP A 46 15.18 -6.84 7.55
N LYS A 47 14.52 -6.03 6.73
CA LYS A 47 15.15 -4.93 5.99
C LYS A 47 14.97 -3.55 6.61
N ILE A 48 14.09 -3.41 7.59
CA ILE A 48 13.77 -2.09 8.14
C ILE A 48 14.97 -1.42 8.82
N LYS A 49 15.91 -2.19 9.34
CA LYS A 49 17.15 -1.63 9.92
C LYS A 49 18.07 -1.04 8.85
N GLU A 50 18.14 -1.71 7.71
CA GLU A 50 18.94 -1.25 6.56
C GLU A 50 18.25 -0.09 5.85
N TYR A 51 16.91 -0.14 5.76
CA TYR A 51 16.09 0.89 5.13
C TYR A 51 15.05 1.40 6.11
N PRO A 52 15.41 2.33 7.02
CA PRO A 52 14.46 2.84 8.04
C PRO A 52 13.22 3.52 7.46
N SER A 53 13.30 4.02 6.22
CA SER A 53 12.18 4.67 5.54
C SER A 53 11.40 3.72 4.63
N ILE A 54 11.65 2.41 4.71
CA ILE A 54 10.94 1.44 3.87
C ILE A 54 9.43 1.59 4.04
N GLY A 55 8.72 1.66 2.90
CA GLY A 55 7.28 1.77 2.87
C GLY A 55 6.62 0.54 2.29
N TRP A 56 5.30 0.58 2.20
CA TRP A 56 4.47 -0.48 1.63
C TRP A 56 3.52 0.09 0.61
N LEU A 57 3.41 -0.58 -0.54
CA LEU A 57 2.51 -0.20 -1.61
C LEU A 57 1.59 -1.37 -1.95
N ASN A 58 0.28 -1.17 -1.77
CA ASN A 58 -0.75 -2.09 -2.24
C ASN A 58 -1.27 -1.60 -3.58
N ASP A 59 -0.88 -2.28 -4.64
CA ASP A 59 -1.43 -2.04 -5.98
C ASP A 59 -2.62 -2.98 -6.19
N VAL A 60 -3.82 -2.50 -5.87
CA VAL A 60 -5.04 -3.30 -5.95
C VAL A 60 -5.91 -2.92 -7.14
N ARG A 61 -5.32 -2.28 -8.15
CA ARG A 61 -6.06 -1.83 -9.34
C ARG A 61 -6.72 -2.96 -10.13
N ARG A 62 -6.15 -4.16 -10.08
CA ARG A 62 -6.61 -5.30 -10.89
C ARG A 62 -7.27 -6.41 -10.08
N ILE A 63 -7.49 -6.20 -8.80
CA ILE A 63 -8.24 -7.16 -7.99
C ILE A 63 -9.71 -7.12 -8.38
N LYS A 64 -10.36 -8.30 -8.44
CA LYS A 64 -11.77 -8.43 -8.77
C LYS A 64 -12.53 -9.01 -7.60
N SER A 65 -13.65 -8.38 -7.25
CA SER A 65 -14.59 -8.86 -6.21
C SER A 65 -13.88 -9.35 -4.93
N PRO A 66 -13.09 -8.50 -4.26
CA PRO A 66 -12.42 -8.90 -3.04
C PRO A 66 -13.47 -9.30 -1.99
N LYS A 67 -13.18 -10.34 -1.21
CA LYS A 67 -14.06 -10.76 -0.15
C LYS A 67 -13.99 -9.81 1.04
N LYS A 68 -15.13 -9.59 1.68
CA LYS A 68 -15.23 -8.73 2.84
C LYS A 68 -14.25 -9.14 3.95
N GLU A 69 -14.12 -10.45 4.20
CA GLU A 69 -13.23 -10.99 5.22
C GLU A 69 -11.76 -10.63 4.95
N ASP A 70 -11.34 -10.64 3.69
CA ASP A 70 -9.97 -10.28 3.31
C ASP A 70 -9.73 -8.79 3.43
N VAL A 71 -10.71 -7.96 3.05
CA VAL A 71 -10.64 -6.51 3.24
C VAL A 71 -10.55 -6.16 4.72
N GLU A 72 -11.36 -6.78 5.56
CA GLU A 72 -11.32 -6.57 7.01
C GLU A 72 -9.99 -7.04 7.60
N TRP A 73 -9.44 -8.13 7.09
CA TRP A 73 -8.13 -8.62 7.53
C TRP A 73 -7.03 -7.58 7.27
N VAL A 74 -7.02 -6.96 6.07
CA VAL A 74 -6.06 -5.89 5.76
C VAL A 74 -6.27 -4.70 6.68
N ASN A 75 -7.51 -4.26 6.84
CA ASN A 75 -7.80 -3.06 7.63
C ASN A 75 -7.51 -3.24 9.13
N ASN A 76 -7.71 -4.44 9.67
CA ASN A 76 -7.57 -4.68 11.11
C ASN A 76 -6.24 -5.33 11.48
N LYS A 77 -5.87 -6.45 10.84
CA LYS A 77 -4.66 -7.20 11.21
C LYS A 77 -3.42 -6.71 10.49
N ALA A 78 -3.49 -6.53 9.18
CA ALA A 78 -2.32 -6.15 8.41
C ALA A 78 -1.80 -4.77 8.81
N ASN A 79 -2.71 -3.81 9.01
CA ASN A 79 -2.32 -2.47 9.45
C ASN A 79 -1.71 -2.47 10.85
N ASN A 80 -2.23 -3.30 11.76
CA ASN A 80 -1.66 -3.44 13.11
C ASN A 80 -0.25 -4.04 13.06
N ILE A 81 -0.04 -5.03 12.20
CA ILE A 81 1.29 -5.62 12.01
C ILE A 81 2.25 -4.56 11.45
N ALA A 82 1.82 -3.82 10.42
CA ALA A 82 2.62 -2.76 9.81
C ALA A 82 3.06 -1.72 10.85
N GLU A 83 2.15 -1.31 11.72
CA GLU A 83 2.46 -0.38 12.80
C GLU A 83 3.49 -0.96 13.79
N ARG A 84 3.30 -2.21 14.22
CA ARG A 84 4.20 -2.88 15.17
C ARG A 84 5.62 -3.03 14.67
N ILE A 85 5.79 -3.30 13.38
CA ILE A 85 7.12 -3.47 12.79
C ILE A 85 7.82 -2.16 12.48
N GLY A 86 7.11 -1.04 12.67
CA GLY A 86 7.68 0.29 12.49
C GLY A 86 7.54 0.88 11.10
N LEU A 87 6.66 0.32 10.24
CA LEU A 87 6.32 0.96 8.96
C LEU A 87 5.74 2.33 9.21
N LYS A 88 6.19 3.32 8.43
CA LYS A 88 5.75 4.71 8.55
C LYS A 88 4.76 5.10 7.46
N LYS A 89 4.82 4.45 6.30
CA LYS A 89 3.98 4.78 5.16
C LYS A 89 3.41 3.54 4.50
N PHE A 90 2.12 3.56 4.26
CA PHE A 90 1.36 2.47 3.67
C PHE A 90 0.45 3.06 2.59
N ALA A 91 0.78 2.84 1.33
CA ALA A 91 0.08 3.41 0.20
C ALA A 91 -0.86 2.41 -0.46
N PHE A 92 -2.00 2.89 -0.94
CA PHE A 92 -2.95 2.10 -1.72
C PHE A 92 -3.19 2.76 -3.08
N VAL A 93 -3.23 1.94 -4.12
CA VAL A 93 -3.69 2.37 -5.44
C VAL A 93 -4.88 1.49 -5.85
N PRO A 94 -6.12 1.93 -5.57
CA PRO A 94 -7.33 1.18 -5.89
C PRO A 94 -7.69 1.30 -7.38
N PRO A 95 -8.66 0.50 -7.87
CA PRO A 95 -9.24 0.73 -9.19
C PRO A 95 -9.78 2.16 -9.31
N GLU A 96 -9.67 2.74 -10.50
CA GLU A 96 -10.03 4.14 -10.76
C GLU A 96 -11.48 4.45 -10.38
N ASP A 97 -12.40 3.55 -10.69
CA ASP A 97 -13.84 3.72 -10.44
C ASP A 97 -14.23 3.71 -8.96
N VAL A 98 -13.37 3.19 -8.08
CA VAL A 98 -13.64 3.12 -6.63
C VAL A 98 -12.70 3.99 -5.80
N PHE A 99 -11.80 4.73 -6.43
CA PHE A 99 -10.77 5.51 -5.75
C PHE A 99 -11.36 6.46 -4.69
N GLY A 100 -12.35 7.24 -5.06
CA GLY A 100 -12.96 8.20 -4.14
C GLY A 100 -13.58 7.55 -2.92
N LYS A 101 -14.31 6.45 -3.11
CA LYS A 101 -14.94 5.70 -2.02
C LYS A 101 -13.91 5.09 -1.08
N MET A 102 -12.84 4.51 -1.64
CA MET A 102 -11.80 3.89 -0.84
C MET A 102 -11.00 4.93 -0.05
N ALA A 103 -10.71 6.08 -0.66
CA ALA A 103 -10.01 7.17 0.02
C ALA A 103 -10.79 7.65 1.24
N ILE A 104 -12.11 7.82 1.11
CA ILE A 104 -12.99 8.23 2.21
C ILE A 104 -12.97 7.18 3.33
N ARG A 105 -13.10 5.90 2.98
CA ARG A 105 -13.09 4.81 3.96
C ARG A 105 -11.77 4.71 4.71
N LEU A 106 -10.65 4.85 4.01
CA LEU A 106 -9.33 4.84 4.64
C LEU A 106 -9.16 6.01 5.58
N TYR A 107 -9.59 7.21 5.17
CA TYR A 107 -9.53 8.39 6.02
C TYR A 107 -10.33 8.20 7.30
N ALA A 108 -11.56 7.71 7.19
CA ALA A 108 -12.41 7.44 8.35
C ALA A 108 -11.79 6.39 9.28
N PHE A 109 -11.22 5.32 8.71
CA PHE A 109 -10.55 4.28 9.46
C PHE A 109 -9.37 4.85 10.25
N MET A 110 -8.52 5.63 9.59
CA MET A 110 -7.35 6.26 10.23
C MET A 110 -7.75 7.17 11.37
N THR A 111 -8.77 8.01 11.15
CA THR A 111 -9.23 8.98 12.14
C THR A 111 -9.77 8.27 13.40
N ASN A 112 -10.49 7.16 13.21
CA ASN A 112 -11.15 6.47 14.32
C ASN A 112 -10.25 5.50 15.08
N LYS A 113 -9.34 4.82 14.40
CA LYS A 113 -8.56 3.72 15.00
C LYS A 113 -7.07 3.99 15.14
N MET A 114 -6.51 4.87 14.34
CA MET A 114 -5.06 5.08 14.27
C MET A 114 -4.64 6.53 14.53
N GLY A 115 -5.49 7.33 15.17
CA GLY A 115 -5.24 8.75 15.40
C GLY A 115 -3.93 9.07 16.11
N ASN A 116 -3.39 8.14 16.91
CA ASN A 116 -2.12 8.29 17.62
C ASN A 116 -0.97 7.48 17.01
N SER A 117 -1.23 6.79 15.90
CA SER A 117 -0.22 5.97 15.23
C SER A 117 0.74 6.84 14.42
N LYS A 118 1.99 6.40 14.34
CA LYS A 118 3.00 6.99 13.45
C LYS A 118 2.86 6.48 12.02
N LEU A 119 2.06 5.44 11.79
CA LEU A 119 1.81 4.89 10.46
C LEU A 119 0.84 5.80 9.70
N GLU A 120 1.27 6.32 8.57
CA GLU A 120 0.42 7.06 7.65
C GLU A 120 -0.09 6.12 6.56
N ILE A 121 -1.41 6.08 6.36
CA ILE A 121 -2.07 5.29 5.32
C ILE A 121 -2.74 6.25 4.35
N LYS A 122 -2.46 6.10 3.05
CA LYS A 122 -2.99 7.01 2.05
C LYS A 122 -3.33 6.28 0.74
N ALA A 123 -4.44 6.69 0.11
CA ALA A 123 -4.84 6.19 -1.20
C ALA A 123 -4.44 7.18 -2.29
N PHE A 124 -4.02 6.65 -3.43
CA PHE A 124 -3.59 7.44 -4.59
C PHE A 124 -4.31 6.97 -5.85
N ALA A 125 -4.55 7.89 -6.77
CA ALA A 125 -5.18 7.56 -8.05
C ALA A 125 -4.22 6.82 -8.99
N THR A 126 -2.90 7.05 -8.86
CA THR A 126 -1.89 6.46 -9.73
C THR A 126 -0.72 5.89 -8.94
N ILE A 127 -0.02 4.94 -9.57
CA ILE A 127 1.21 4.36 -9.01
C ILE A 127 2.29 5.44 -8.87
N GLU A 128 2.40 6.35 -9.83
CA GLU A 128 3.41 7.41 -9.84
C GLU A 128 3.26 8.31 -8.62
N GLU A 129 2.04 8.72 -8.29
CA GLU A 129 1.77 9.54 -7.10
C GLU A 129 2.13 8.80 -5.82
N ALA A 130 1.77 7.51 -5.71
CA ALA A 130 2.09 6.69 -4.56
C ALA A 130 3.61 6.56 -4.38
N ARG A 131 4.33 6.31 -5.47
CA ARG A 131 5.80 6.20 -5.45
C ARG A 131 6.47 7.48 -5.00
N LEU A 132 6.01 8.65 -5.49
CA LEU A 132 6.53 9.95 -5.09
C LEU A 132 6.32 10.19 -3.59
N TRP A 133 5.14 9.89 -3.09
CA TRP A 133 4.85 10.03 -1.66
C TRP A 133 5.73 9.11 -0.81
N LEU A 134 5.90 7.86 -1.24
CA LEU A 134 6.76 6.89 -0.53
C LEU A 134 8.23 7.33 -0.52
N LYS A 135 8.68 8.01 -1.57
CA LYS A 135 10.03 8.60 -1.62
C LYS A 135 10.21 9.80 -0.69
N GLY A 136 9.13 10.30 -0.11
CA GLY A 136 9.20 11.44 0.78
C GLY A 136 9.04 12.79 0.07
N ILE A 137 8.53 12.81 -1.17
CA ILE A 137 8.22 14.05 -1.88
C ILE A 137 7.05 14.73 -1.18
N LYS A 138 7.21 16.01 -0.85
CA LYS A 138 6.22 16.79 -0.10
C LYS A 138 4.97 17.05 -0.95
N GLY A 139 3.83 17.21 -0.28
CA GLY A 139 2.54 17.42 -0.95
C GLY A 139 2.50 18.59 -1.92
N VAL A 140 3.24 19.67 -1.64
CA VAL A 140 3.36 20.82 -2.55
C VAL A 140 3.97 20.41 -3.88
N GLU A 141 5.02 19.60 -3.86
CA GLU A 141 5.66 19.08 -5.07
C GLU A 141 4.74 18.17 -5.87
N LEU A 142 3.93 17.33 -5.18
CA LEU A 142 2.93 16.51 -5.84
C LEU A 142 1.86 17.34 -6.54
N ASN A 143 1.40 18.43 -5.91
CA ASN A 143 0.41 19.33 -6.50
C ASN A 143 0.96 20.02 -7.74
N GLU A 144 2.21 20.49 -7.73
CA GLU A 144 2.87 21.07 -8.88
C GLU A 144 2.99 20.09 -10.04
N ILE A 145 3.35 18.85 -9.77
CA ILE A 145 3.43 17.80 -10.78
C ILE A 145 2.05 17.53 -11.40
N LYS A 146 0.99 17.46 -10.59
CA LYS A 146 -0.38 17.28 -11.07
C LYS A 146 -0.83 18.43 -11.96
N LEU A 147 -0.57 19.67 -11.56
CA LEU A 147 -0.89 20.85 -12.36
C LEU A 147 -0.16 20.81 -13.71
N SER A 148 1.10 20.46 -13.71
CA SER A 148 1.91 20.33 -14.92
C SER A 148 1.33 19.27 -15.89
N ILE A 149 0.87 18.13 -15.38
CA ILE A 149 0.25 17.09 -16.18
C ILE A 149 -1.10 17.55 -16.74
N ASN A 150 -1.91 18.23 -15.95
CA ASN A 150 -3.23 18.70 -16.36
C ASN A 150 -3.20 19.84 -17.39
N GLN A 151 -2.09 20.56 -17.49
CA GLN A 151 -1.91 21.61 -18.46
C GLN A 151 -1.45 21.13 -19.84
N LYS A 152 -1.14 19.85 -19.96
CA LYS A 152 -0.76 19.25 -21.22
C LYS A 152 -1.95 18.61 -21.92
#